data_07d57eb5a7464cc9c5809999296c69ec
#
_entry.id   07d57eb5a7464cc9c5809999296c69ec
#
_cell.length_a   1.000
_cell.length_b   1.000
_cell.length_c   1.000
_cell.angle_alpha   90.00
_cell.angle_beta   90.00
_cell.angle_gamma   90.00
#
_symmetry.space_group_name_H-M   'P 1'
#
loop_
_entity.id
_entity.type
_entity.pdbx_description
1 polymer ?
#
loop_
_entity_poly.entity_id
_entity_poly.type
_entity_poly.pdbx_seq_one_letter_code
_entity_poly.pdbx_strand_id
1 'polypeptide(L)'
;PSNPVISIGPILAVRGVRAALAARTVPAIAVSPFVGGRAVKGPTDAFCAFAGIESSARGIANAYAGLVDGIVADEPVDGLPHRVTDTRMDDRAGRARVAQAVLSLGRELGARIPLTTTRSEGAKAP
;
A
#
# COMPACT_ATOMS: atom_id res chain seq x y z
N PRO A 1 4.62 -10.28 -0.28
CA PRO A 1 4.34 -9.15 0.63
C PRO A 1 4.54 -9.52 2.10
N SER A 2 4.81 -8.53 2.93
CA SER A 2 5.05 -8.74 4.36
C SER A 2 3.74 -8.96 5.12
N ASN A 3 3.83 -9.67 6.23
CA ASN A 3 2.70 -9.91 7.12
C ASN A 3 2.19 -8.58 7.73
N PRO A 4 0.92 -8.24 7.61
CA PRO A 4 0.37 -6.97 8.10
C PRO A 4 0.39 -6.85 9.63
N VAL A 5 0.35 -7.97 10.35
CA VAL A 5 0.27 -7.98 11.82
C VAL A 5 1.65 -8.00 12.47
N ILE A 6 2.50 -8.97 12.10
CA ILE A 6 3.80 -9.17 12.78
C ILE A 6 4.97 -8.46 12.11
N SER A 7 4.81 -7.95 10.90
CA SER A 7 5.87 -7.22 10.18
C SER A 7 5.52 -5.74 10.04
N ILE A 8 4.43 -5.41 9.38
CA ILE A 8 4.04 -4.02 9.13
C ILE A 8 3.46 -3.37 10.40
N GLY A 9 2.66 -4.09 11.17
CA GLY A 9 2.05 -3.58 12.40
C GLY A 9 3.06 -2.96 13.38
N PRO A 10 4.13 -3.65 13.76
CA PRO A 10 5.17 -3.10 14.62
C PRO A 10 5.84 -1.84 14.07
N ILE A 11 6.08 -1.78 12.76
CA ILE A 11 6.64 -0.57 12.10
C ILE A 11 5.65 0.60 12.26
N LEU A 12 4.39 0.38 12.02
CA LEU A 12 3.34 1.41 12.16
C LEU A 12 3.11 1.83 13.61
N ALA A 13 3.45 0.98 14.58
CA ALA A 13 3.38 1.28 16.00
C ALA A 13 4.54 2.17 16.50
N VAL A 14 5.61 2.31 15.73
CA VAL A 14 6.70 3.23 16.06
C VAL A 14 6.17 4.66 16.04
N ARG A 15 6.48 5.40 17.11
CA ARG A 15 6.02 6.79 17.29
C ARG A 15 6.38 7.64 16.06
N GLY A 16 5.39 8.34 15.50
CA GLY A 16 5.54 9.25 14.38
C GLY A 16 5.43 8.61 13.00
N VAL A 17 5.52 7.29 12.85
CA VAL A 17 5.46 6.64 11.53
C VAL A 17 4.09 6.83 10.88
N ARG A 18 3.00 6.59 11.60
CA ARG A 18 1.64 6.82 11.06
C ARG A 18 1.41 8.27 10.67
N ALA A 19 1.85 9.20 11.51
CA ALA A 19 1.73 10.63 11.22
C ALA A 19 2.54 11.03 9.98
N ALA A 20 3.75 10.52 9.82
CA ALA A 20 4.58 10.75 8.64
C ALA A 20 3.94 10.19 7.37
N LEU A 21 3.37 9.00 7.42
CA LEU A 21 2.64 8.41 6.30
C LEU A 21 1.38 9.23 5.96
N ALA A 22 0.64 9.68 6.95
CA ALA A 22 -0.56 10.50 6.75
C ALA A 22 -0.22 11.87 6.13
N ALA A 23 0.94 12.43 6.47
CA ALA A 23 1.41 13.73 5.95
C ALA A 23 2.18 13.62 4.63
N ARG A 24 2.30 12.44 4.03
CA ARG A 24 3.04 12.25 2.78
C ARG A 24 2.47 13.07 1.63
N THR A 25 3.34 13.45 0.71
CA THR A 25 3.00 14.18 -0.52
C THR A 25 3.08 13.33 -1.78
N VAL A 26 3.38 12.04 -1.62
CA VAL A 26 3.49 11.04 -2.69
C VAL A 26 2.51 9.89 -2.44
N PRO A 27 2.05 9.20 -3.50
CA PRO A 27 1.17 8.04 -3.32
C PRO A 27 1.84 6.92 -2.54
N ALA A 28 1.10 6.32 -1.61
CA ALA A 28 1.46 5.09 -0.93
C ALA A 28 0.59 3.95 -1.43
N ILE A 29 1.19 2.88 -1.89
CA ILE A 29 0.51 1.73 -2.48
C ILE A 29 0.77 0.49 -1.64
N ALA A 30 -0.29 -0.18 -1.20
CA ALA A 30 -0.20 -1.47 -0.56
C ALA A 30 -0.14 -2.60 -1.60
N VAL A 31 0.48 -3.71 -1.23
CA VAL A 31 0.41 -4.96 -2.00
C VAL A 31 -0.23 -6.02 -1.10
N SER A 32 -1.33 -6.60 -1.55
CA SER A 32 -2.04 -7.62 -0.79
C SER A 32 -1.19 -8.87 -0.60
N PRO A 33 -1.11 -9.43 0.62
CA PRO A 33 -0.48 -10.72 0.87
C PRO A 33 -1.39 -11.91 0.56
N PHE A 34 -2.60 -11.68 0.09
CA PHE A 34 -3.58 -12.74 -0.21
C PHE A 34 -3.69 -12.98 -1.71
N VAL A 35 -3.80 -14.26 -2.08
CA VAL A 35 -4.11 -14.73 -3.44
C VAL A 35 -5.15 -15.84 -3.32
N GLY A 36 -6.26 -15.71 -4.04
CA GLY A 36 -7.38 -16.66 -3.97
C GLY A 36 -7.99 -16.75 -2.57
N GLY A 37 -7.99 -15.67 -1.80
CA GLY A 37 -8.52 -15.64 -0.43
C GLY A 37 -7.63 -16.33 0.60
N ARG A 38 -6.38 -16.63 0.26
CA ARG A 38 -5.40 -17.28 1.15
C ARG A 38 -4.10 -16.50 1.21
N ALA A 39 -3.45 -16.52 2.37
CA ALA A 39 -2.11 -15.98 2.50
C ALA A 39 -1.13 -16.71 1.59
N VAL A 40 -0.32 -15.93 0.86
CA VAL A 40 0.72 -16.48 -0.02
C VAL A 40 1.80 -17.17 0.79
N LYS A 41 2.04 -16.74 2.03
CA LYS A 41 3.18 -17.21 2.83
C LYS A 41 2.90 -17.15 4.33
N GLY A 42 3.26 -18.23 5.03
CA GLY A 42 3.29 -18.30 6.48
C GLY A 42 1.92 -18.21 7.16
N PRO A 43 1.90 -17.94 8.46
CA PRO A 43 0.69 -17.94 9.28
C PRO A 43 -0.09 -16.63 9.21
N THR A 44 -0.08 -15.92 8.09
CA THR A 44 -0.72 -14.61 7.92
C THR A 44 -2.21 -14.66 8.20
N ASP A 45 -2.90 -15.72 7.76
CA ASP A 45 -4.33 -15.89 8.02
C ASP A 45 -4.65 -15.94 9.52
N ALA A 46 -3.86 -16.70 10.28
CA ALA A 46 -4.05 -16.83 11.73
C ALA A 46 -3.79 -15.49 12.46
N PHE A 47 -2.76 -14.75 12.06
CA PHE A 47 -2.47 -13.44 12.64
C PHE A 47 -3.53 -12.40 12.27
N CYS A 48 -4.01 -12.40 11.04
CA CYS A 48 -5.11 -11.53 10.63
C CYS A 48 -6.38 -11.83 11.42
N ALA A 49 -6.75 -13.10 11.60
CA ALA A 49 -7.89 -13.51 12.40
C ALA A 49 -7.75 -13.03 13.86
N PHE A 50 -6.56 -13.18 14.45
CA PHE A 50 -6.27 -12.69 15.80
C PHE A 50 -6.42 -11.17 15.91
N ALA A 51 -5.98 -10.42 14.91
CA ALA A 51 -6.05 -8.95 14.88
C ALA A 51 -7.40 -8.40 14.40
N GLY A 52 -8.37 -9.25 14.07
CA GLY A 52 -9.67 -8.83 13.54
C GLY A 52 -9.61 -8.29 12.11
N ILE A 53 -8.60 -8.68 11.33
CA ILE A 53 -8.42 -8.31 9.93
C ILE A 53 -8.97 -9.43 9.06
N GLU A 54 -9.89 -9.11 8.16
CA GLU A 54 -10.38 -10.07 7.16
C GLU A 54 -9.23 -10.54 6.26
N SER A 55 -9.13 -11.86 6.03
CA SER A 55 -8.10 -12.47 5.16
C SER A 55 -8.44 -12.27 3.68
N SER A 56 -8.39 -11.03 3.23
CA SER A 56 -8.71 -10.60 1.87
C SER A 56 -8.01 -9.29 1.53
N ALA A 57 -7.98 -8.93 0.26
CA ALA A 57 -7.48 -7.63 -0.18
C ALA A 57 -8.30 -6.48 0.44
N ARG A 58 -9.60 -6.65 0.59
CA ARG A 58 -10.47 -5.69 1.29
C ARG A 58 -10.05 -5.53 2.76
N GLY A 59 -9.78 -6.62 3.46
CA GLY A 59 -9.29 -6.59 4.85
C GLY A 59 -8.02 -5.79 4.99
N ILE A 60 -7.08 -5.95 4.07
CA ILE A 60 -5.83 -5.17 4.02
C ILE A 60 -6.11 -3.69 3.73
N ALA A 61 -6.96 -3.39 2.76
CA ALA A 61 -7.34 -2.01 2.44
C ALA A 61 -7.98 -1.32 3.67
N ASN A 62 -8.85 -2.00 4.38
CA ASN A 62 -9.47 -1.49 5.60
C ASN A 62 -8.45 -1.28 6.73
N ALA A 63 -7.54 -2.23 6.92
CA ALA A 63 -6.49 -2.12 7.93
C ALA A 63 -5.55 -0.93 7.69
N TYR A 64 -5.33 -0.54 6.45
CA TYR A 64 -4.48 0.57 6.05
C TYR A 64 -5.24 1.84 5.65
N ALA A 65 -6.52 1.93 6.01
CA ALA A 65 -7.34 3.11 5.73
C ALA A 65 -6.66 4.40 6.23
N GLY A 66 -6.57 5.41 5.37
CA GLY A 66 -5.87 6.67 5.66
C GLY A 66 -4.34 6.62 5.54
N LEU A 67 -3.75 5.43 5.36
CA LEU A 67 -2.30 5.25 5.23
C LEU A 67 -1.87 4.97 3.79
N VAL A 68 -2.77 4.46 2.95
CA VAL A 68 -2.49 4.13 1.55
C VAL A 68 -3.50 4.81 0.63
N ASP A 69 -3.08 5.07 -0.60
CA ASP A 69 -3.89 5.70 -1.65
C ASP A 69 -4.39 4.69 -2.68
N GLY A 70 -3.81 3.50 -2.68
CA GLY A 70 -4.17 2.43 -3.59
C GLY A 70 -3.62 1.09 -3.15
N ILE A 71 -4.07 0.04 -3.83
CA ILE A 71 -3.66 -1.34 -3.55
C ILE A 71 -3.46 -2.14 -4.84
N VAL A 72 -2.46 -3.00 -4.84
CA VAL A 72 -2.28 -4.05 -5.84
C VAL A 72 -2.70 -5.37 -5.20
N ALA A 73 -3.62 -6.06 -5.82
CA ALA A 73 -4.21 -7.31 -5.31
C ALA A 73 -4.54 -8.26 -6.47
N ASP A 74 -4.88 -9.50 -6.16
CA ASP A 74 -5.35 -10.47 -7.16
C ASP A 74 -6.86 -10.37 -7.44
N GLU A 75 -7.54 -9.54 -6.68
CA GLU A 75 -8.99 -9.29 -6.77
C GLU A 75 -9.30 -7.78 -6.74
N PRO A 76 -10.46 -7.36 -7.29
CA PRO A 76 -10.90 -5.98 -7.18
C PRO A 76 -11.16 -5.58 -5.72
N VAL A 77 -10.90 -4.31 -5.41
CA VAL A 77 -11.17 -3.73 -4.09
C VAL A 77 -12.03 -2.47 -4.26
N ASP A 78 -13.27 -2.55 -3.81
CA ASP A 78 -14.19 -1.43 -3.90
C ASP A 78 -13.76 -0.26 -2.98
N GLY A 79 -13.94 0.95 -3.46
CA GLY A 79 -13.71 2.16 -2.68
C GLY A 79 -12.24 2.60 -2.55
N LEU A 80 -11.31 1.86 -3.15
CA LEU A 80 -9.89 2.22 -3.20
C LEU A 80 -9.35 2.03 -4.62
N PRO A 81 -8.57 2.97 -5.18
CA PRO A 81 -7.86 2.75 -6.43
C PRO A 81 -7.01 1.49 -6.37
N HIS A 82 -7.11 0.64 -7.40
CA HIS A 82 -6.43 -0.65 -7.36
C HIS A 82 -5.93 -1.10 -8.74
N ARG A 83 -5.03 -2.08 -8.73
CA ARG A 83 -4.64 -2.89 -9.88
C ARG A 83 -4.82 -4.35 -9.54
N VAL A 84 -5.44 -5.08 -10.46
CA VAL A 84 -5.64 -6.53 -10.30
C VAL A 84 -4.52 -7.26 -11.04
N THR A 85 -3.74 -8.03 -10.31
CA THR A 85 -2.70 -8.91 -10.84
C THR A 85 -2.34 -9.98 -9.82
N ASP A 86 -1.74 -11.07 -10.27
CA ASP A 86 -1.15 -12.07 -9.37
C ASP A 86 -0.01 -11.42 -8.55
N THR A 87 -0.17 -11.37 -7.24
CA THR A 87 0.78 -10.73 -6.33
C THR A 87 1.88 -11.67 -5.82
N ARG A 88 1.96 -12.91 -6.32
CA ARG A 88 3.06 -13.81 -6.01
C ARG A 88 4.36 -13.31 -6.61
N MET A 89 5.41 -13.34 -5.82
CA MET A 89 6.74 -12.85 -6.17
C MET A 89 7.82 -13.92 -6.04
N ASP A 90 7.47 -15.16 -6.38
CA ASP A 90 8.34 -16.33 -6.20
C ASP A 90 9.54 -16.29 -7.14
N ASP A 91 9.40 -15.69 -8.30
CA ASP A 91 10.44 -15.57 -9.30
C ASP A 91 10.68 -14.09 -9.73
N ARG A 92 11.66 -13.89 -10.60
CA ARG A 92 12.00 -12.57 -11.12
C ARG A 92 10.84 -11.93 -11.91
N ALA A 93 10.15 -12.72 -12.71
CA ALA A 93 9.02 -12.25 -13.52
C ALA A 93 7.86 -11.79 -12.63
N GLY A 94 7.54 -12.55 -11.58
CA GLY A 94 6.53 -12.19 -10.58
C GLY A 94 6.87 -10.89 -9.86
N ARG A 95 8.11 -10.73 -9.41
CA ARG A 95 8.58 -9.48 -8.78
C ARG A 95 8.47 -8.29 -9.72
N ALA A 96 8.86 -8.44 -10.98
CA ALA A 96 8.75 -7.39 -11.99
C ALA A 96 7.29 -7.01 -12.27
N ARG A 97 6.41 -8.00 -12.41
CA ARG A 97 4.98 -7.80 -12.62
C ARG A 97 4.35 -6.96 -11.50
N VAL A 98 4.60 -7.33 -10.25
CA VAL A 98 4.06 -6.60 -9.09
C VAL A 98 4.64 -5.19 -9.02
N ALA A 99 5.95 -5.04 -9.21
CA ALA A 99 6.60 -3.72 -9.23
C ALA A 99 6.01 -2.80 -10.32
N GLN A 100 5.80 -3.31 -11.53
CA GLN A 100 5.17 -2.55 -12.61
C GLN A 100 3.75 -2.13 -12.27
N ALA A 101 2.95 -3.00 -11.65
CA ALA A 101 1.59 -2.67 -11.22
C ALA A 101 1.59 -1.55 -10.17
N VAL A 102 2.48 -1.62 -9.18
CA VAL A 102 2.65 -0.58 -8.16
C VAL A 102 3.07 0.75 -8.78
N LEU A 103 4.08 0.75 -9.64
CA LEU A 103 4.57 1.97 -10.30
C LEU A 103 3.52 2.60 -11.22
N SER A 104 2.79 1.78 -11.96
CA SER A 104 1.70 2.24 -12.84
C SER A 104 0.59 2.93 -12.04
N LEU A 105 0.13 2.28 -10.96
CA LEU A 105 -0.89 2.86 -10.09
C LEU A 105 -0.39 4.13 -9.38
N GLY A 106 0.85 4.11 -8.90
CA GLY A 106 1.47 5.26 -8.25
C GLY A 106 1.58 6.48 -9.17
N ARG A 107 1.97 6.28 -10.43
CA ARG A 107 2.01 7.36 -11.43
C ARG A 107 0.63 7.93 -11.72
N GLU A 108 -0.37 7.09 -11.89
CA GLU A 108 -1.74 7.53 -12.11
C GLU A 108 -2.26 8.37 -10.92
N LEU A 109 -2.04 7.92 -9.70
CA LEU A 109 -2.45 8.63 -8.49
C LEU A 109 -1.63 9.92 -8.28
N GLY A 110 -0.34 9.89 -8.54
CA GLY A 110 0.54 11.06 -8.47
C GLY A 110 0.15 12.15 -9.46
N ALA A 111 -0.31 11.81 -10.65
CA ALA A 111 -0.80 12.76 -11.64
C ALA A 111 -2.11 13.45 -11.22
N ARG A 112 -2.87 12.86 -10.30
CA ARG A 112 -4.11 13.43 -9.76
C ARG A 112 -3.89 14.36 -8.58
N ILE A 113 -2.70 14.31 -7.95
CA ILE A 113 -2.32 15.24 -6.89
C ILE A 113 -1.78 16.49 -7.57
N PRO A 114 -2.46 17.66 -7.48
CA PRO A 114 -1.91 18.87 -8.03
C PRO A 114 -0.59 19.17 -7.30
N LEU A 115 0.48 19.25 -8.07
CA LEU A 115 1.74 19.79 -7.57
C LEU A 115 1.45 21.22 -7.13
N THR A 116 1.29 21.43 -5.83
CA THR A 116 1.36 22.76 -5.27
C THR A 116 2.80 23.19 -5.43
N THR A 117 3.08 23.84 -6.57
CA THR A 117 4.34 24.52 -6.78
C THR A 117 4.36 25.65 -5.77
N THR A 118 4.98 25.42 -4.64
CA THR A 118 5.43 26.51 -3.80
C THR A 118 6.52 27.21 -4.60
N ARG A 119 6.14 28.16 -5.42
CA ARG A 119 7.07 29.17 -5.89
C ARG A 119 7.58 29.85 -4.64
N SER A 120 8.76 29.47 -4.20
CA SER A 120 9.53 30.36 -3.36
C SER A 120 9.86 31.57 -4.23
N GLU A 121 9.03 32.61 -4.12
CA GLU A 121 9.46 33.91 -4.54
C GLU A 121 10.70 34.23 -3.72
N GLY A 122 11.83 34.23 -4.42
CA GLY A 122 13.09 34.60 -3.83
C GLY A 122 12.95 35.97 -3.19
N ALA A 123 13.18 35.99 -1.88
CA ALA A 123 13.37 37.23 -1.18
C ALA A 123 14.55 37.94 -1.87
N LYS A 124 14.24 39.06 -2.57
CA LYS A 124 15.22 39.95 -3.12
C LYS A 124 15.93 40.55 -1.92
N ALA A 125 17.16 40.15 -1.66
CA ALA A 125 18.01 40.85 -0.70
C ALA A 125 18.23 42.31 -1.16
N PRO A 126 18.22 43.25 -0.25
CA PRO A 126 18.52 44.64 -0.60
C PRO A 126 19.96 44.85 -1.06
#